data_949591caf0975f48419c3d9b4269bd94
#
_entry.id   949591caf0975f48419c3d9b4269bd94
#
_cell.length_a   1.000
_cell.length_b   1.000
_cell.length_c   1.000
_cell.angle_alpha   90.00
_cell.angle_beta   90.00
_cell.angle_gamma   90.00
#
_symmetry.space_group_name_H-M   'P 1'
#
loop_
_entity.id
_entity.type
_entity.pdbx_description
1 polymer ?
#
loop_
_entity_poly.entity_id
_entity_poly.type
_entity_poly.pdbx_seq_one_letter_code
_entity_poly.pdbx_strand_id
1 'polypeptide(L)'
;KILGEANFSVTPEQRELIQGYFISMDKYLADNDISWKDVVIDYKLAQDLMVRAQMGFDMRSEAMLYPVARKDSKANGKYRFAIQKGYKGYVYEAKKYAAGILIDIDVHLVYENDVFTPHFKDKNNPFDTFEFTPPKNIFVDRGNIVGGFAYCTYENEKQNKLIVMSKAEIDKHREVAKSNAF
;
A
#
# COMPACT_ATOMS: atom_id res chain seq x y z
N LYS A 1 13.34 16.37 20.09
CA LYS A 1 14.32 15.99 21.16
C LYS A 1 14.88 14.58 20.90
N ILE A 2 14.03 13.55 20.76
CA ILE A 2 14.45 12.16 20.53
C ILE A 2 15.30 12.00 19.23
N LEU A 3 14.92 12.67 18.14
CA LEU A 3 15.67 12.63 16.88
C LEU A 3 17.01 13.35 16.96
N GLY A 4 17.11 14.44 17.76
CA GLY A 4 18.35 15.18 17.98
C GLY A 4 19.36 14.42 18.85
N GLU A 5 18.89 13.63 19.80
CA GLU A 5 19.75 12.81 20.68
C GLU A 5 20.36 11.60 19.93
N ALA A 6 19.75 11.18 18.82
CA ALA A 6 20.21 10.04 18.00
C ALA A 6 21.19 10.40 16.87
N ASN A 7 21.64 11.66 16.76
CA ASN A 7 22.54 12.17 15.71
C ASN A 7 22.05 11.87 14.27
N PHE A 8 20.75 11.82 14.03
CA PHE A 8 20.21 11.68 12.69
C PHE A 8 20.36 12.99 11.91
N SER A 9 21.15 12.97 10.84
CA SER A 9 21.16 14.05 9.86
C SER A 9 19.89 13.92 9.00
N VAL A 10 19.03 14.94 9.04
CA VAL A 10 17.74 14.96 8.32
C VAL A 10 17.80 16.06 7.26
N THR A 11 17.57 15.72 6.00
CA THR A 11 17.47 16.70 4.92
C THR A 11 16.20 17.56 5.07
N PRO A 12 16.12 18.76 4.42
CA PRO A 12 14.90 19.55 4.42
C PRO A 12 13.67 18.79 3.94
N GLU A 13 13.80 17.98 2.89
CA GLU A 13 12.73 17.17 2.32
C GLU A 13 12.26 16.07 3.30
N GLN A 14 13.19 15.40 3.95
CA GLN A 14 12.87 14.41 4.97
C GLN A 14 12.16 15.03 6.18
N ARG A 15 12.56 16.25 6.55
CA ARG A 15 11.90 17.00 7.61
C ARG A 15 10.45 17.33 7.27
N GLU A 16 10.20 17.76 6.04
CA GLU A 16 8.84 18.01 5.55
C GLU A 16 7.98 16.75 5.58
N LEU A 17 8.51 15.61 5.13
CA LEU A 17 7.81 14.31 5.21
C LEU A 17 7.46 13.94 6.65
N ILE A 18 8.41 14.08 7.59
CA ILE A 18 8.19 13.78 9.01
C ILE A 18 7.12 14.71 9.61
N GLN A 19 7.12 16.00 9.26
CA GLN A 19 6.04 16.91 9.67
C GLN A 19 4.68 16.43 9.15
N GLY A 20 4.62 16.02 7.88
CA GLY A 20 3.42 15.42 7.29
C GLY A 20 2.95 14.15 8.01
N TYR A 21 3.89 13.33 8.50
CA TYR A 21 3.55 12.15 9.30
C TYR A 21 2.86 12.52 10.61
N PHE A 22 3.40 13.51 11.33
CA PHE A 22 2.77 13.95 12.57
C PHE A 22 1.38 14.55 12.36
N ILE A 23 1.17 15.29 11.26
CA ILE A 23 -0.15 15.82 10.88
C ILE A 23 -1.13 14.67 10.63
N SER A 24 -0.71 13.64 9.87
CA SER A 24 -1.55 12.48 9.57
C SER A 24 -1.85 11.64 10.81
N MET A 25 -0.87 11.49 11.70
CA MET A 25 -1.03 10.80 12.98
C MET A 25 -1.98 11.56 13.92
N ASP A 26 -1.86 12.88 13.99
CA ASP A 26 -2.73 13.75 14.79
C ASP A 26 -4.18 13.65 14.32
N LYS A 27 -4.41 13.73 13.01
CA LYS A 27 -5.73 13.52 12.41
C LYS A 27 -6.29 12.13 12.77
N TYR A 28 -5.48 11.07 12.62
CA TYR A 28 -5.91 9.70 12.97
C TYR A 28 -6.32 9.60 14.44
N LEU A 29 -5.55 10.19 15.35
CA LEU A 29 -5.87 10.18 16.79
C LEU A 29 -7.17 10.93 17.07
N ALA A 30 -7.36 12.10 16.47
CA ALA A 30 -8.60 12.89 16.60
C ALA A 30 -9.81 12.12 16.07
N ASP A 31 -9.69 11.47 14.90
CA ASP A 31 -10.78 10.67 14.29
C ASP A 31 -11.15 9.42 15.12
N ASN A 32 -10.29 9.00 16.05
CA ASN A 32 -10.48 7.81 16.90
C ASN A 32 -10.61 8.14 18.40
N ASP A 33 -10.76 9.41 18.78
CA ASP A 33 -10.88 9.89 20.17
C ASP A 33 -9.69 9.45 21.06
N ILE A 34 -8.47 9.40 20.51
CA ILE A 34 -7.24 9.03 21.21
C ILE A 34 -6.42 10.29 21.49
N SER A 35 -5.96 10.45 22.73
CA SER A 35 -5.06 11.55 23.10
C SER A 35 -3.58 11.18 22.88
N TRP A 36 -2.75 12.13 22.46
CA TRP A 36 -1.29 11.97 22.45
C TRP A 36 -0.67 11.54 23.78
N LYS A 37 -1.32 11.88 24.92
CA LYS A 37 -0.90 11.44 26.25
C LYS A 37 -0.97 9.93 26.45
N ASP A 38 -1.85 9.28 25.67
CA ASP A 38 -2.07 7.84 25.69
C ASP A 38 -1.25 7.10 24.62
N VAL A 39 -0.39 7.83 23.90
CA VAL A 39 0.48 7.26 22.86
C VAL A 39 1.90 7.12 23.39
N VAL A 40 2.54 5.98 23.07
CA VAL A 40 3.96 5.76 23.33
C VAL A 40 4.78 6.40 22.22
N ILE A 41 5.55 7.42 22.57
CA ILE A 41 6.51 8.07 21.68
C ILE A 41 7.91 7.65 22.13
N ASP A 42 8.49 6.69 21.42
CA ASP A 42 9.79 6.12 21.74
C ASP A 42 10.74 6.12 20.53
N TYR A 43 11.95 5.64 20.77
CA TYR A 43 13.00 5.53 19.73
C TYR A 43 12.54 4.67 18.55
N LYS A 44 11.77 3.61 18.78
CA LYS A 44 11.28 2.69 17.73
C LYS A 44 10.36 3.41 16.76
N LEU A 45 9.43 4.23 17.26
CA LEU A 45 8.57 5.06 16.41
C LEU A 45 9.41 6.06 15.62
N ALA A 46 10.35 6.75 16.27
CA ALA A 46 11.23 7.71 15.62
C ALA A 46 12.03 7.06 14.48
N GLN A 47 12.59 5.87 14.72
CA GLN A 47 13.34 5.11 13.72
C GLN A 47 12.45 4.70 12.54
N ASP A 48 11.22 4.20 12.78
CA ASP A 48 10.30 3.80 11.71
C ASP A 48 9.93 5.01 10.83
N LEU A 49 9.62 6.15 11.43
CA LEU A 49 9.33 7.39 10.68
C LEU A 49 10.54 7.86 9.86
N MET A 50 11.75 7.79 10.42
CA MET A 50 12.99 8.16 9.74
C MET A 50 13.26 7.28 8.52
N VAL A 51 13.15 5.97 8.66
CA VAL A 51 13.33 5.03 7.54
C VAL A 51 12.33 5.33 6.42
N ARG A 52 11.08 5.60 6.76
CA ARG A 52 10.04 5.95 5.78
C ARG A 52 10.36 7.26 5.06
N ALA A 53 10.83 8.28 5.80
CA ALA A 53 11.24 9.55 5.22
C ALA A 53 12.45 9.41 4.28
N GLN A 54 13.45 8.59 4.67
CA GLN A 54 14.61 8.28 3.81
C GLN A 54 14.19 7.56 2.53
N MET A 55 13.18 6.72 2.60
CA MET A 55 12.58 6.06 1.44
C MET A 55 11.71 6.99 0.60
N GLY A 56 11.40 8.22 1.07
CA GLY A 56 10.59 9.21 0.34
C GLY A 56 9.10 8.91 0.35
N PHE A 57 8.61 8.11 1.32
CA PHE A 57 7.17 7.91 1.46
C PHE A 57 6.49 9.17 1.99
N ASP A 58 5.31 9.50 1.48
CA ASP A 58 4.48 10.59 1.98
C ASP A 58 3.16 10.04 2.57
N MET A 59 2.97 10.21 3.88
CA MET A 59 1.76 9.76 4.58
C MET A 59 0.53 10.63 4.25
N ARG A 60 0.72 11.83 3.71
CA ARG A 60 -0.36 12.72 3.25
C ARG A 60 -0.93 12.24 1.90
N SER A 61 -0.14 11.47 1.14
CA SER A 61 -0.58 10.89 -0.12
C SER A 61 -1.52 9.72 0.15
N GLU A 62 -2.72 9.79 -0.44
CA GLU A 62 -3.73 8.76 -0.30
C GLU A 62 -3.20 7.36 -0.61
N ALA A 63 -3.51 6.40 0.25
CA ALA A 63 -3.16 4.99 0.11
C ALA A 63 -1.65 4.68 0.01
N MET A 64 -0.76 5.60 0.39
CA MET A 64 0.68 5.36 0.45
C MET A 64 1.11 4.81 1.80
N LEU A 65 0.80 5.51 2.90
CA LEU A 65 1.03 5.08 4.26
C LEU A 65 -0.20 5.36 5.13
N TYR A 66 -0.45 4.49 6.09
CA TYR A 66 -1.50 4.64 7.08
C TYR A 66 -0.93 4.56 8.50
N PRO A 67 -1.14 5.56 9.36
CA PRO A 67 -0.87 5.43 10.77
C PRO A 67 -2.01 4.63 11.43
N VAL A 68 -1.69 3.58 12.16
CA VAL A 68 -2.67 2.77 12.91
C VAL A 68 -2.22 2.69 14.36
N ALA A 69 -3.00 3.25 15.29
CA ALA A 69 -2.71 3.15 16.72
C ALA A 69 -3.35 1.87 17.30
N ARG A 70 -2.53 1.02 17.92
CA ARG A 70 -2.97 -0.23 18.57
C ARG A 70 -2.64 -0.18 20.05
N LYS A 71 -3.56 -0.67 20.91
CA LYS A 71 -3.29 -0.84 22.33
C LYS A 71 -2.14 -1.82 22.55
N ASP A 72 -1.18 -1.43 23.39
CA ASP A 72 -0.05 -2.25 23.77
C ASP A 72 -0.19 -2.64 25.25
N SER A 73 -0.45 -3.92 25.51
CA SER A 73 -0.57 -4.45 26.88
C SER A 73 0.73 -4.29 27.69
N LYS A 74 1.89 -4.28 27.00
CA LYS A 74 3.21 -4.09 27.63
C LYS A 74 3.50 -2.63 27.99
N ALA A 75 2.72 -1.70 27.48
CA ALA A 75 2.85 -0.26 27.73
C ALA A 75 1.72 0.28 28.60
N ASN A 76 1.26 -0.49 29.57
CA ASN A 76 0.15 -0.14 30.47
C ASN A 76 -1.14 0.29 29.73
N GLY A 77 -1.44 -0.38 28.63
CA GLY A 77 -2.63 -0.10 27.82
C GLY A 77 -2.54 1.15 26.95
N LYS A 78 -1.39 1.80 26.86
CA LYS A 78 -1.16 2.90 25.94
C LYS A 78 -1.15 2.41 24.50
N TYR A 79 -1.36 3.33 23.56
CA TYR A 79 -1.34 3.05 22.14
C TYR A 79 0.07 3.14 21.57
N ARG A 80 0.39 2.25 20.63
CA ARG A 80 1.57 2.35 19.75
C ARG A 80 1.14 2.52 18.31
N PHE A 81 1.80 3.43 17.61
CA PHE A 81 1.63 3.51 16.17
C PHE A 81 2.33 2.35 15.46
N ALA A 82 1.60 1.75 14.51
CA ALA A 82 2.13 0.89 13.47
C ALA A 82 1.91 1.60 12.13
N ILE A 83 2.98 1.96 11.45
CA ILE A 83 2.89 2.62 10.14
C ILE A 83 2.77 1.54 9.07
N GLN A 84 1.60 1.43 8.46
CA GLN A 84 1.29 0.42 7.46
C GLN A 84 1.43 0.99 6.05
N LYS A 85 2.02 0.23 5.13
CA LYS A 85 2.03 0.58 3.70
C LYS A 85 0.66 0.27 3.10
N GLY A 86 0.12 1.23 2.36
CA GLY A 86 -1.02 1.02 1.47
C GLY A 86 -0.57 0.51 0.10
N TYR A 87 -1.53 0.23 -0.78
CA TYR A 87 -1.22 -0.33 -2.10
C TYR A 87 -0.36 0.61 -2.96
N LYS A 88 -0.61 1.92 -2.93
CA LYS A 88 0.25 2.91 -3.62
C LYS A 88 1.66 2.96 -3.04
N GLY A 89 1.81 2.69 -1.74
CA GLY A 89 3.13 2.57 -1.10
C GLY A 89 3.92 1.38 -1.62
N TYR A 90 3.28 0.23 -1.83
CA TYR A 90 3.92 -0.92 -2.45
C TYR A 90 4.31 -0.67 -3.91
N VAL A 91 3.43 -0.04 -4.70
CA VAL A 91 3.72 0.34 -6.10
C VAL A 91 4.89 1.34 -6.16
N TYR A 92 4.88 2.36 -5.30
CA TYR A 92 5.96 3.33 -5.20
C TYR A 92 7.31 2.66 -4.90
N GLU A 93 7.33 1.79 -3.90
CA GLU A 93 8.54 1.05 -3.51
C GLU A 93 9.05 0.16 -4.66
N ALA A 94 8.16 -0.59 -5.31
CA ALA A 94 8.51 -1.45 -6.43
C ALA A 94 9.11 -0.63 -7.59
N LYS A 95 8.48 0.47 -8.00
CA LYS A 95 8.99 1.35 -9.05
C LYS A 95 10.32 1.99 -8.67
N LYS A 96 10.50 2.38 -7.40
CA LYS A 96 11.74 3.01 -6.93
C LYS A 96 12.94 2.05 -6.95
N TYR A 97 12.76 0.82 -6.49
CA TYR A 97 13.87 -0.15 -6.37
C TYR A 97 14.08 -1.01 -7.62
N ALA A 98 13.08 -1.08 -8.50
CA ALA A 98 13.19 -1.71 -9.80
C ALA A 98 13.24 -0.69 -10.95
N ALA A 99 13.77 0.51 -10.68
CA ALA A 99 13.90 1.58 -11.67
C ALA A 99 14.70 1.10 -12.90
N GLY A 100 14.15 1.33 -14.10
CA GLY A 100 14.72 0.87 -15.36
C GLY A 100 14.45 -0.60 -15.68
N ILE A 101 13.80 -1.36 -14.79
CA ILE A 101 13.42 -2.76 -15.01
C ILE A 101 11.90 -2.89 -15.01
N LEU A 102 11.23 -2.38 -13.99
CA LEU A 102 9.77 -2.34 -13.88
C LEU A 102 9.25 -1.02 -14.47
N ILE A 103 8.48 -1.11 -15.55
CA ILE A 103 7.90 0.05 -16.23
C ILE A 103 6.60 0.47 -15.56
N ASP A 104 5.66 -0.48 -15.39
CA ASP A 104 4.36 -0.18 -14.82
C ASP A 104 3.73 -1.36 -14.06
N ILE A 105 2.75 -1.02 -13.22
CA ILE A 105 1.89 -1.96 -12.51
C ILE A 105 0.45 -1.48 -12.67
N ASP A 106 -0.31 -2.21 -13.46
CA ASP A 106 -1.74 -1.99 -13.65
C ASP A 106 -2.55 -2.91 -12.75
N VAL A 107 -3.57 -2.38 -12.09
CA VAL A 107 -4.48 -3.16 -11.24
C VAL A 107 -5.91 -2.85 -11.62
N HIS A 108 -6.68 -3.89 -11.94
CA HIS A 108 -8.06 -3.77 -12.36
C HIS A 108 -8.98 -4.73 -11.61
N LEU A 109 -10.19 -4.25 -11.33
CA LEU A 109 -11.30 -5.11 -10.93
C LEU A 109 -12.01 -5.62 -12.19
N VAL A 110 -12.40 -6.88 -12.17
CA VAL A 110 -13.16 -7.56 -13.23
C VAL A 110 -14.60 -7.73 -12.74
N TYR A 111 -15.55 -7.31 -13.56
CA TYR A 111 -16.97 -7.40 -13.29
C TYR A 111 -17.63 -8.42 -14.21
N GLU A 112 -18.84 -8.86 -13.86
CA GLU A 112 -19.59 -9.91 -14.59
C GLU A 112 -19.76 -9.64 -16.09
N ASN A 113 -19.94 -8.37 -16.47
CA ASN A 113 -20.18 -7.98 -17.86
C ASN A 113 -18.90 -7.51 -18.59
N ASP A 114 -17.72 -7.64 -17.96
CA ASP A 114 -16.46 -7.39 -18.61
C ASP A 114 -16.01 -8.65 -19.40
N VAL A 115 -15.31 -8.41 -20.50
CA VAL A 115 -14.58 -9.48 -21.19
C VAL A 115 -13.16 -9.50 -20.65
N PHE A 116 -12.78 -10.58 -19.98
CA PHE A 116 -11.43 -10.78 -19.46
C PHE A 116 -10.92 -12.19 -19.81
N THR A 117 -9.80 -12.25 -20.52
CA THR A 117 -9.15 -13.51 -20.90
C THR A 117 -7.68 -13.46 -20.54
N PRO A 118 -7.24 -14.19 -19.49
CA PRO A 118 -5.83 -14.29 -19.13
C PRO A 118 -5.10 -15.29 -20.03
N HIS A 119 -3.88 -14.94 -20.43
CA HIS A 119 -2.98 -15.81 -21.19
C HIS A 119 -1.68 -15.96 -20.40
N PHE A 120 -1.54 -17.09 -19.71
CA PHE A 120 -0.35 -17.36 -18.92
C PHE A 120 0.78 -17.92 -19.78
N LYS A 121 2.00 -17.64 -19.40
CA LYS A 121 3.20 -18.16 -20.02
C LYS A 121 3.20 -19.68 -20.09
N ASP A 122 3.40 -20.21 -21.31
CA ASP A 122 3.52 -21.64 -21.59
C ASP A 122 4.56 -21.90 -22.69
N LYS A 123 4.53 -23.11 -23.31
CA LYS A 123 5.46 -23.50 -24.40
C LYS A 123 5.27 -22.66 -25.66
N ASN A 124 4.06 -22.16 -25.91
CA ASN A 124 3.70 -21.43 -27.12
C ASN A 124 3.64 -19.90 -26.87
N ASN A 125 3.44 -19.51 -25.62
CA ASN A 125 3.34 -18.13 -25.18
C ASN A 125 4.54 -17.79 -24.25
N PRO A 126 5.53 -17.00 -24.71
CA PRO A 126 6.79 -16.78 -23.98
C PRO A 126 6.64 -15.85 -22.75
N PHE A 127 5.51 -15.16 -22.59
CA PHE A 127 5.24 -14.22 -21.48
C PHE A 127 3.74 -14.14 -21.18
N ASP A 128 3.41 -13.70 -19.96
CA ASP A 128 2.01 -13.50 -19.58
C ASP A 128 1.41 -12.31 -20.34
N THR A 129 0.17 -12.46 -20.82
CA THR A 129 -0.63 -11.40 -21.46
C THR A 129 -2.09 -11.52 -21.06
N PHE A 130 -2.92 -10.58 -21.44
CA PHE A 130 -4.35 -10.62 -21.21
C PHE A 130 -5.11 -9.80 -22.24
N GLU A 131 -6.39 -10.13 -22.41
CA GLU A 131 -7.38 -9.30 -23.08
C GLU A 131 -8.36 -8.78 -22.03
N PHE A 132 -8.59 -7.48 -21.99
CA PHE A 132 -9.53 -6.85 -21.06
C PHE A 132 -10.32 -5.76 -21.76
N THR A 133 -11.62 -5.92 -21.83
CA THR A 133 -12.53 -4.97 -22.45
C THR A 133 -13.77 -4.78 -21.57
N PRO A 134 -13.88 -3.64 -20.87
CA PRO A 134 -15.13 -3.24 -20.21
C PRO A 134 -16.25 -3.04 -21.26
N PRO A 135 -17.54 -3.05 -20.88
CA PRO A 135 -18.64 -2.73 -21.76
C PRO A 135 -18.40 -1.39 -22.48
N LYS A 136 -18.55 -1.39 -23.82
CA LYS A 136 -18.32 -0.18 -24.65
C LYS A 136 -19.23 1.00 -24.25
N ASN A 137 -20.43 0.70 -23.78
CA ASN A 137 -21.36 1.72 -23.28
C ASN A 137 -21.10 1.95 -21.81
N ILE A 138 -20.58 3.14 -21.45
CA ILE A 138 -20.26 3.53 -20.07
C ILE A 138 -21.50 3.62 -19.15
N PHE A 139 -22.71 3.64 -19.70
CA PHE A 139 -23.96 3.67 -18.94
C PHE A 139 -24.54 2.27 -18.69
N VAL A 140 -23.92 1.24 -19.21
CA VAL A 140 -24.30 -0.16 -18.90
C VAL A 140 -23.71 -0.54 -17.56
N ASP A 141 -24.53 -1.14 -16.69
CA ASP A 141 -24.07 -1.69 -15.44
C ASP A 141 -23.06 -2.81 -15.72
N ARG A 142 -21.90 -2.74 -15.09
CA ARG A 142 -20.85 -3.76 -15.21
C ARG A 142 -21.17 -5.03 -14.42
N GLY A 143 -22.21 -5.03 -13.59
CA GLY A 143 -22.58 -6.13 -12.71
C GLY A 143 -21.72 -6.21 -11.44
N ASN A 144 -21.74 -7.36 -10.77
CA ASN A 144 -20.97 -7.59 -9.56
C ASN A 144 -19.47 -7.81 -9.87
N ILE A 145 -18.63 -7.54 -8.86
CA ILE A 145 -17.20 -7.87 -8.95
C ILE A 145 -17.06 -9.40 -8.89
N VAL A 146 -16.42 -10.00 -9.91
CA VAL A 146 -16.12 -11.43 -9.99
C VAL A 146 -14.65 -11.75 -9.68
N GLY A 147 -13.76 -10.76 -9.76
CA GLY A 147 -12.35 -10.90 -9.47
C GLY A 147 -11.57 -9.64 -9.71
N GLY A 148 -10.27 -9.78 -9.86
CA GLY A 148 -9.36 -8.72 -10.24
C GLY A 148 -8.07 -9.28 -10.79
N PHE A 149 -7.30 -8.43 -11.46
CA PHE A 149 -5.97 -8.78 -11.92
C PHE A 149 -4.99 -7.64 -11.71
N ALA A 150 -3.72 -8.00 -11.61
CA ALA A 150 -2.61 -7.08 -11.68
C ALA A 150 -1.67 -7.50 -12.81
N TYR A 151 -1.18 -6.54 -13.57
CA TYR A 151 -0.21 -6.77 -14.63
C TYR A 151 1.01 -5.91 -14.41
N CYS A 152 2.17 -6.55 -14.32
CA CYS A 152 3.46 -5.90 -14.18
C CYS A 152 4.14 -5.89 -15.54
N THR A 153 4.42 -4.70 -16.06
CA THR A 153 5.15 -4.47 -17.32
C THR A 153 6.61 -4.22 -17.01
N TYR A 154 7.48 -5.02 -17.60
CA TYR A 154 8.93 -4.90 -17.47
C TYR A 154 9.58 -4.45 -18.79
N GLU A 155 10.78 -3.86 -18.71
CA GLU A 155 11.57 -3.51 -19.90
C GLU A 155 11.82 -4.73 -20.78
N ASN A 156 12.08 -5.88 -20.17
CA ASN A 156 12.09 -7.17 -20.88
C ASN A 156 10.70 -7.80 -20.77
N GLU A 157 9.93 -7.76 -21.85
CA GLU A 157 8.56 -8.29 -21.94
C GLU A 157 8.44 -9.77 -21.50
N LYS A 158 9.52 -10.57 -21.62
CA LYS A 158 9.53 -11.97 -21.15
C LYS A 158 9.41 -12.09 -19.62
N GLN A 159 9.59 -10.98 -18.90
CA GLN A 159 9.42 -10.88 -17.46
C GLN A 159 8.04 -10.36 -17.06
N ASN A 160 7.22 -9.92 -18.02
CA ASN A 160 5.86 -9.46 -17.76
C ASN A 160 5.09 -10.51 -16.96
N LYS A 161 4.36 -10.06 -15.97
CA LYS A 161 3.69 -10.95 -15.01
C LYS A 161 2.23 -10.56 -14.83
N LEU A 162 1.34 -11.52 -15.05
CA LEU A 162 -0.08 -11.44 -14.79
C LEU A 162 -0.40 -12.18 -13.49
N ILE A 163 -1.10 -11.52 -12.58
CA ILE A 163 -1.64 -12.10 -11.35
C ILE A 163 -3.15 -11.93 -11.41
N VAL A 164 -3.89 -13.03 -11.29
CA VAL A 164 -5.35 -13.03 -11.30
C VAL A 164 -5.84 -13.56 -9.97
N MET A 165 -6.85 -12.93 -9.40
CA MET A 165 -7.52 -13.36 -8.17
C MET A 165 -9.02 -13.40 -8.39
N SER A 166 -9.65 -14.49 -8.01
CA SER A 166 -11.10 -14.58 -7.91
C SER A 166 -11.65 -13.72 -6.77
N LYS A 167 -12.93 -13.37 -6.84
CA LYS A 167 -13.61 -12.66 -5.75
C LYS A 167 -13.48 -13.39 -4.41
N ALA A 168 -13.56 -14.72 -4.41
CA ALA A 168 -13.42 -15.53 -3.20
C ALA A 168 -12.02 -15.42 -2.58
N GLU A 169 -10.96 -15.40 -3.40
CA GLU A 169 -9.59 -15.19 -2.93
C GLU A 169 -9.40 -13.78 -2.37
N ILE A 170 -9.94 -12.76 -3.04
CA ILE A 170 -9.90 -11.36 -2.57
C ILE A 170 -10.59 -11.25 -1.21
N ASP A 171 -11.79 -11.84 -1.06
CA ASP A 171 -12.54 -11.81 0.20
C ASP A 171 -11.80 -12.54 1.32
N LYS A 172 -11.19 -13.69 1.06
CA LYS A 172 -10.36 -14.40 2.03
C LYS A 172 -9.20 -13.55 2.53
N HIS A 173 -8.50 -12.84 1.63
CA HIS A 173 -7.44 -11.92 2.04
C HIS A 173 -7.98 -10.75 2.88
N ARG A 174 -9.16 -10.24 2.54
CA ARG A 174 -9.82 -9.18 3.29
C ARG A 174 -10.21 -9.60 4.71
N GLU A 175 -10.68 -10.83 4.87
CA GLU A 175 -11.01 -11.39 6.19
C GLU A 175 -9.77 -11.55 7.07
N VAL A 176 -8.68 -12.07 6.52
CA VAL A 176 -7.40 -12.17 7.23
C VAL A 176 -6.88 -10.80 7.63
N ALA A 177 -6.97 -9.80 6.75
CA ALA A 177 -6.58 -8.43 7.08
C ALA A 177 -7.42 -7.84 8.21
N LYS A 178 -8.74 -8.10 8.25
CA LYS A 178 -9.62 -7.69 9.34
C LYS A 178 -9.28 -8.40 10.66
N SER A 179 -9.04 -9.70 10.63
CA SER A 179 -8.71 -10.49 11.84
C SER A 179 -7.37 -10.08 12.46
N ASN A 180 -6.42 -9.59 11.67
CA ASN A 180 -5.13 -9.07 12.15
C ASN A 180 -5.18 -7.60 12.57
N ALA A 181 -6.32 -6.94 12.43
CA ALA A 181 -6.52 -5.53 12.83
C ALA A 181 -7.06 -5.37 14.25
N PHE A 182 -7.33 -6.49 14.96
CA PHE A 182 -7.82 -6.50 16.35
C PHE A 182 -6.80 -7.07 17.32
#